data_64aa458609d3621d97be4c94a3e2c41f
#
_entry.id   64aa458609d3621d97be4c94a3e2c41f
#
_cell.length_a   1.000
_cell.length_b   1.000
_cell.length_c   1.000
_cell.angle_alpha   90.00
_cell.angle_beta   90.00
_cell.angle_gamma   90.00
#
_symmetry.space_group_name_H-M   'P 1'
#
loop_
_entity.id
_entity.type
_entity.pdbx_description
1 polymer ?
#
loop_
_entity_poly.entity_id
_entity_poly.type
_entity_poly.pdbx_seq_one_letter_code
_entity_poly.pdbx_strand_id
1 'polypeptide(L)'
;MSRAEELRQARERMEAVRAGIYEAVSGKSAAELLCPPADGGWSAAEVLDHIGTAERSLVKALTKHEMGEPTRVPRYAWWYRLPMSPVFWKIKFRAPKLVRPRPRGEVNPADVISGLKQTRMALLAIADRMGEERFAEMVFPHFLLGRFSGVDWFTFIGSHEGKHLGQIRRVLAGPKVLRCARAVSHG
;
A
#
# COMPACT_ATOMS: atom_id res chain seq x y z
N MET A 1 -16.58 -18.18 12.34
CA MET A 1 -16.61 -17.07 11.37
C MET A 1 -16.35 -17.66 10.00
N SER A 2 -17.15 -17.36 8.98
CA SER A 2 -16.91 -17.84 7.62
C SER A 2 -15.74 -17.08 6.97
N ARG A 3 -15.13 -17.66 5.92
CA ARG A 3 -14.04 -16.99 5.18
C ARG A 3 -14.52 -15.68 4.52
N ALA A 4 -15.78 -15.66 4.05
CA ALA A 4 -16.39 -14.44 3.52
C ALA A 4 -16.53 -13.34 4.60
N GLU A 5 -16.91 -13.73 5.82
CA GLU A 5 -16.96 -12.79 6.97
C GLU A 5 -15.58 -12.21 7.30
N GLU A 6 -14.55 -13.07 7.34
CA GLU A 6 -13.16 -12.62 7.53
C GLU A 6 -12.70 -11.65 6.45
N LEU A 7 -13.11 -11.93 5.18
CA LEU A 7 -12.80 -11.05 4.05
C LEU A 7 -13.45 -9.67 4.20
N ARG A 8 -14.75 -9.63 4.57
CA ARG A 8 -15.45 -8.36 4.79
C ARG A 8 -14.76 -7.52 5.87
N GLN A 9 -14.42 -8.13 7.00
CA GLN A 9 -13.72 -7.44 8.08
C GLN A 9 -12.30 -6.97 7.67
N ALA A 10 -11.59 -7.75 6.86
CA ALA A 10 -10.29 -7.35 6.33
C ALA A 10 -10.43 -6.18 5.35
N ARG A 11 -11.47 -6.20 4.48
CA ARG A 11 -11.83 -5.12 3.56
C ARG A 11 -12.12 -3.82 4.31
N GLU A 12 -13.00 -3.86 5.31
CA GLU A 12 -13.36 -2.69 6.11
C GLU A 12 -12.15 -2.06 6.79
N ARG A 13 -11.27 -2.88 7.39
CA ARG A 13 -10.04 -2.39 8.01
C ARG A 13 -9.09 -1.76 7.00
N MET A 14 -8.92 -2.39 5.84
CA MET A 14 -8.09 -1.88 4.75
C MET A 14 -8.62 -0.53 4.22
N GLU A 15 -9.95 -0.41 4.04
CA GLU A 15 -10.60 0.82 3.59
C GLU A 15 -10.49 1.94 4.64
N ALA A 16 -10.67 1.64 5.92
CA ALA A 16 -10.52 2.60 7.00
C ALA A 16 -9.09 3.17 7.07
N VAL A 17 -8.08 2.34 6.88
CA VAL A 17 -6.67 2.79 6.82
C VAL A 17 -6.44 3.70 5.62
N ARG A 18 -6.98 3.36 4.45
CA ARG A 18 -6.87 4.18 3.24
C ARG A 18 -7.56 5.53 3.41
N ALA A 19 -8.74 5.56 4.03
CA ALA A 19 -9.42 6.81 4.38
C ALA A 19 -8.55 7.69 5.28
N GLY A 20 -7.90 7.11 6.30
CA GLY A 20 -6.95 7.82 7.15
C GLY A 20 -5.72 8.36 6.41
N ILE A 21 -5.26 7.70 5.33
CA ILE A 21 -4.20 8.23 4.47
C ILE A 21 -4.70 9.49 3.73
N TYR A 22 -5.89 9.44 3.12
CA TYR A 22 -6.46 10.59 2.42
C TYR A 22 -6.71 11.75 3.36
N GLU A 23 -7.21 11.49 4.57
CA GLU A 23 -7.38 12.50 5.61
C GLU A 23 -6.04 13.17 5.99
N ALA A 24 -4.99 12.37 6.20
CA ALA A 24 -3.68 12.87 6.59
C ALA A 24 -3.04 13.81 5.55
N VAL A 25 -3.38 13.64 4.26
CA VAL A 25 -2.84 14.47 3.17
C VAL A 25 -3.84 15.53 2.66
N SER A 26 -5.06 15.52 3.17
CA SER A 26 -6.09 16.50 2.80
C SER A 26 -5.65 17.91 3.19
N GLY A 27 -5.85 18.88 2.29
CA GLY A 27 -5.47 20.27 2.49
C GLY A 27 -3.96 20.54 2.50
N LYS A 28 -3.12 19.51 2.22
CA LYS A 28 -1.68 19.71 2.11
C LYS A 28 -1.29 20.19 0.71
N SER A 29 -0.45 21.20 0.65
CA SER A 29 0.13 21.69 -0.61
C SER A 29 1.10 20.67 -1.22
N ALA A 30 1.31 20.77 -2.53
CA ALA A 30 2.31 19.94 -3.22
C ALA A 30 3.72 20.11 -2.59
N ALA A 31 4.07 21.32 -2.17
CA ALA A 31 5.35 21.61 -1.52
C ALA A 31 5.49 20.87 -0.16
N GLU A 32 4.42 20.80 0.65
CA GLU A 32 4.42 20.04 1.89
C GLU A 32 4.57 18.54 1.62
N LEU A 33 3.81 18.01 0.64
CA LEU A 33 3.82 16.59 0.31
C LEU A 33 5.16 16.13 -0.28
N LEU A 34 5.85 16.99 -1.04
CA LEU A 34 7.16 16.70 -1.63
C LEU A 34 8.33 16.99 -0.69
N CYS A 35 8.09 17.72 0.41
CA CYS A 35 9.15 18.06 1.35
C CYS A 35 9.67 16.82 2.08
N PRO A 36 10.98 16.48 1.97
CA PRO A 36 11.53 15.32 2.64
C PRO A 36 11.73 15.62 4.15
N PRO A 37 11.66 14.58 5.00
CA PRO A 37 12.03 14.73 6.40
C PRO A 37 13.51 15.12 6.56
N ALA A 38 13.87 15.57 7.77
CA ALA A 38 15.22 16.06 8.04
C ALA A 38 16.31 14.96 7.93
N ASP A 39 15.94 13.72 8.18
CA ASP A 39 16.81 12.53 8.08
C ASP A 39 17.05 12.05 6.65
N GLY A 40 16.53 12.74 5.62
CA GLY A 40 16.71 12.39 4.22
C GLY A 40 15.83 11.22 3.74
N GLY A 41 14.89 10.77 4.54
CA GLY A 41 13.92 9.74 4.17
C GLY A 41 12.93 10.15 3.07
N TRP A 42 11.98 9.30 2.76
CA TRP A 42 10.94 9.57 1.79
C TRP A 42 10.01 10.68 2.26
N SER A 43 9.66 11.60 1.36
CA SER A 43 8.58 12.56 1.54
C SER A 43 7.21 11.83 1.59
N ALA A 44 6.17 12.55 2.01
CA ALA A 44 4.81 11.98 2.02
C ALA A 44 4.37 11.53 0.61
N ALA A 45 4.66 12.32 -0.43
CA ALA A 45 4.36 11.97 -1.81
C ALA A 45 5.11 10.72 -2.29
N GLU A 46 6.38 10.54 -1.93
CA GLU A 46 7.14 9.33 -2.25
C GLU A 46 6.59 8.10 -1.52
N VAL A 47 6.11 8.24 -0.29
CA VAL A 47 5.43 7.15 0.43
C VAL A 47 4.12 6.76 -0.26
N LEU A 48 3.32 7.75 -0.69
CA LEU A 48 2.09 7.50 -1.46
C LEU A 48 2.39 6.81 -2.79
N ASP A 49 3.42 7.24 -3.52
CA ASP A 49 3.83 6.61 -4.79
C ASP A 49 4.27 5.15 -4.59
N HIS A 50 4.99 4.87 -3.50
CA HIS A 50 5.34 3.50 -3.10
C HIS A 50 4.10 2.62 -2.89
N ILE A 51 3.14 3.10 -2.10
CA ILE A 51 1.87 2.39 -1.84
C ILE A 51 1.16 2.10 -3.17
N GLY A 52 1.02 3.12 -4.03
CA GLY A 52 0.36 2.98 -5.32
C GLY A 52 1.08 2.02 -6.26
N THR A 53 2.40 2.03 -6.27
CA THR A 53 3.20 1.11 -7.09
C THR A 53 3.06 -0.34 -6.62
N ALA A 54 3.04 -0.57 -5.31
CA ALA A 54 2.83 -1.89 -4.74
C ALA A 54 1.44 -2.44 -5.09
N GLU A 55 0.39 -1.63 -4.91
CA GLU A 55 -0.99 -2.05 -5.21
C GLU A 55 -1.23 -2.25 -6.72
N ARG A 56 -0.69 -1.38 -7.60
CA ARG A 56 -0.75 -1.57 -9.07
C ARG A 56 -0.10 -2.88 -9.49
N SER A 57 1.03 -3.23 -8.88
CA SER A 57 1.70 -4.50 -9.16
C SER A 57 0.83 -5.69 -8.77
N LEU A 58 0.13 -5.61 -7.65
CA LEU A 58 -0.81 -6.64 -7.22
C LEU A 58 -2.01 -6.73 -8.17
N VAL A 59 -2.65 -5.59 -8.51
CA VAL A 59 -3.81 -5.56 -9.43
C VAL A 59 -3.43 -6.19 -10.77
N LYS A 60 -2.29 -5.80 -11.35
CA LYS A 60 -1.78 -6.39 -12.60
C LYS A 60 -1.60 -7.89 -12.50
N ALA A 61 -1.06 -8.37 -11.39
CA ALA A 61 -0.82 -9.79 -11.17
C ALA A 61 -2.12 -10.57 -10.94
N LEU A 62 -3.09 -10.01 -10.21
CA LEU A 62 -4.42 -10.60 -10.03
C LEU A 62 -5.21 -10.67 -11.34
N THR A 63 -5.17 -9.61 -12.15
CA THR A 63 -5.81 -9.61 -13.48
C THR A 63 -5.27 -10.75 -14.35
N LYS A 64 -3.95 -10.96 -14.37
CA LYS A 64 -3.34 -12.07 -15.11
C LYS A 64 -3.77 -13.43 -14.57
N HIS A 65 -3.86 -13.57 -13.26
CA HIS A 65 -4.34 -14.78 -12.63
C HIS A 65 -5.81 -15.08 -12.98
N GLU A 66 -6.66 -14.05 -12.98
CA GLU A 66 -8.07 -14.13 -13.42
C GLU A 66 -8.20 -14.63 -14.88
N MET A 67 -7.23 -14.24 -15.74
CA MET A 67 -7.15 -14.67 -17.14
C MET A 67 -6.55 -16.06 -17.32
N GLY A 68 -6.25 -16.79 -16.24
CA GLY A 68 -5.69 -18.14 -16.28
C GLY A 68 -4.18 -18.22 -16.55
N GLU A 69 -3.47 -17.10 -16.52
CA GLU A 69 -2.01 -17.13 -16.65
C GLU A 69 -1.38 -17.84 -15.42
N PRO A 70 -0.40 -18.73 -15.64
CA PRO A 70 0.22 -19.46 -14.55
C PRO A 70 0.99 -18.51 -13.62
N THR A 71 0.65 -18.54 -12.36
CA THR A 71 1.34 -17.77 -11.35
C THR A 71 2.58 -18.50 -10.88
N ARG A 72 3.76 -17.93 -11.10
CA ARG A 72 5.02 -18.51 -10.61
C ARG A 72 5.09 -18.37 -9.09
N VAL A 73 4.98 -19.47 -8.37
CA VAL A 73 5.28 -19.54 -6.94
C VAL A 73 6.80 -19.70 -6.79
N PRO A 74 7.51 -18.81 -6.08
CA PRO A 74 8.93 -18.97 -5.84
C PRO A 74 9.21 -20.31 -5.13
N ARG A 75 10.23 -21.05 -5.58
CA ARG A 75 10.60 -22.36 -5.02
C ARG A 75 11.04 -22.32 -3.54
N TYR A 76 11.28 -21.16 -2.96
CA TYR A 76 11.76 -20.96 -1.58
C TYR A 76 10.64 -20.96 -0.53
N ALA A 77 9.50 -21.52 -0.86
CA ALA A 77 8.25 -21.37 -0.12
C ALA A 77 8.18 -22.14 1.23
N TRP A 78 9.24 -22.75 1.74
CA TRP A 78 9.17 -23.51 3.02
C TRP A 78 9.07 -22.61 4.27
N TRP A 79 9.68 -21.44 4.26
CA TRP A 79 9.58 -20.47 5.36
C TRP A 79 8.26 -19.68 5.37
N TYR A 80 7.49 -19.73 4.29
CA TYR A 80 6.15 -19.14 4.19
C TYR A 80 5.10 -19.88 5.03
N ARG A 81 5.45 -21.01 5.63
CA ARG A 81 4.61 -21.75 6.56
C ARG A 81 4.76 -21.27 8.00
N LEU A 82 5.74 -20.41 8.28
CA LEU A 82 5.90 -19.82 9.60
C LEU A 82 4.86 -18.70 9.76
N PRO A 83 4.10 -18.69 10.87
CA PRO A 83 3.18 -17.61 11.15
C PRO A 83 3.96 -16.30 11.11
N MET A 84 3.42 -15.30 10.43
CA MET A 84 4.01 -13.96 10.36
C MET A 84 4.18 -13.43 11.77
N SER A 85 5.33 -13.71 12.38
CA SER A 85 5.64 -13.27 13.72
C SER A 85 5.58 -11.73 13.78
N PRO A 86 5.04 -11.14 14.87
CA PRO A 86 5.11 -9.70 15.13
C PRO A 86 6.53 -9.11 15.01
N VAL A 87 7.56 -9.97 15.10
CA VAL A 87 8.97 -9.63 14.88
C VAL A 87 9.23 -9.10 13.47
N PHE A 88 8.60 -9.69 12.43
CA PHE A 88 8.74 -9.20 11.05
C PHE A 88 8.22 -7.76 10.88
N TRP A 89 7.28 -7.34 11.69
CA TRP A 89 6.75 -5.98 11.66
C TRP A 89 7.71 -4.95 12.27
N LYS A 90 8.66 -5.36 13.09
CA LYS A 90 9.69 -4.48 13.69
C LYS A 90 10.93 -4.32 12.82
N ILE A 91 11.15 -5.21 11.85
CA ILE A 91 12.33 -5.15 10.96
C ILE A 91 12.08 -4.07 9.89
N LYS A 92 12.98 -3.09 9.79
CA LYS A 92 13.00 -2.11 8.70
C LYS A 92 13.50 -2.79 7.42
N PHE A 93 12.62 -3.41 6.66
CA PHE A 93 12.96 -3.88 5.33
C PHE A 93 13.12 -2.70 4.37
N ARG A 94 14.24 -2.66 3.64
CA ARG A 94 14.32 -1.78 2.47
C ARG A 94 13.35 -2.28 1.41
N ALA A 95 12.50 -1.38 0.90
CA ALA A 95 11.59 -1.71 -0.18
C ALA A 95 12.35 -2.33 -1.36
N PRO A 96 11.87 -3.47 -1.89
CA PRO A 96 12.44 -4.06 -3.11
C PRO A 96 12.47 -3.04 -4.25
N LYS A 97 13.44 -3.14 -5.17
CA LYS A 97 13.58 -2.17 -6.27
C LYS A 97 12.29 -1.98 -7.07
N LEU A 98 11.53 -3.05 -7.24
CA LEU A 98 10.27 -3.08 -8.01
C LEU A 98 9.17 -2.15 -7.46
N VAL A 99 9.14 -1.93 -6.15
CA VAL A 99 8.12 -1.13 -5.46
C VAL A 99 8.69 0.15 -4.83
N ARG A 100 9.92 0.53 -5.17
CA ARG A 100 10.47 1.83 -4.75
C ARG A 100 9.70 2.95 -5.42
N PRO A 101 9.49 4.08 -4.72
CA PRO A 101 8.89 5.25 -5.34
C PRO A 101 9.79 5.76 -6.47
N ARG A 102 9.18 6.48 -7.40
CA ARG A 102 9.89 7.24 -8.43
C ARG A 102 10.82 8.28 -7.78
N PRO A 103 11.86 8.75 -8.49
CA PRO A 103 12.66 9.89 -8.06
C PRO A 103 11.75 11.10 -7.72
N ARG A 104 12.09 11.84 -6.65
CA ARG A 104 11.23 12.93 -6.13
C ARG A 104 10.84 13.94 -7.20
N GLY A 105 11.73 14.29 -8.12
CA GLY A 105 11.45 15.22 -9.21
C GLY A 105 10.42 14.72 -10.24
N GLU A 106 10.09 13.42 -10.23
CA GLU A 106 9.13 12.79 -11.12
C GLU A 106 7.79 12.51 -10.44
N VAL A 107 7.67 12.79 -9.14
CA VAL A 107 6.45 12.52 -8.36
C VAL A 107 5.56 13.74 -8.37
N ASN A 108 4.39 13.64 -9.01
CA ASN A 108 3.32 14.61 -8.89
C ASN A 108 2.31 14.13 -7.83
N PRO A 109 2.12 14.83 -6.70
CA PRO A 109 1.22 14.38 -5.63
C PRO A 109 -0.22 14.20 -6.06
N ALA A 110 -0.74 15.07 -6.95
CA ALA A 110 -2.13 14.97 -7.43
C ALA A 110 -2.34 13.69 -8.25
N ASP A 111 -1.41 13.37 -9.16
CA ASP A 111 -1.45 12.16 -9.98
C ASP A 111 -1.33 10.91 -9.12
N VAL A 112 -0.47 10.96 -8.10
CA VAL A 112 -0.30 9.83 -7.17
C VAL A 112 -1.58 9.57 -6.39
N ILE A 113 -2.21 10.61 -5.85
CA ILE A 113 -3.48 10.47 -5.08
C ILE A 113 -4.60 9.95 -6.00
N SER A 114 -4.70 10.48 -7.23
CA SER A 114 -5.65 9.98 -8.22
C SER A 114 -5.39 8.51 -8.57
N GLY A 115 -4.13 8.15 -8.82
CA GLY A 115 -3.71 6.78 -9.11
C GLY A 115 -4.01 5.81 -7.97
N LEU A 116 -3.86 6.22 -6.71
CA LEU A 116 -4.23 5.43 -5.55
C LEU A 116 -5.72 5.11 -5.51
N LYS A 117 -6.58 6.08 -5.84
CA LYS A 117 -8.04 5.86 -5.92
C LYS A 117 -8.38 4.86 -7.02
N GLN A 118 -7.83 5.05 -8.21
CA GLN A 118 -8.06 4.17 -9.36
C GLN A 118 -7.60 2.73 -9.09
N THR A 119 -6.42 2.57 -8.49
CA THR A 119 -5.87 1.25 -8.19
C THR A 119 -6.71 0.51 -7.16
N ARG A 120 -7.18 1.21 -6.11
CA ARG A 120 -8.08 0.63 -5.11
C ARG A 120 -9.41 0.21 -5.74
N MET A 121 -10.01 1.05 -6.58
CA MET A 121 -11.24 0.69 -7.31
C MET A 121 -11.04 -0.55 -8.17
N ALA A 122 -9.91 -0.65 -8.87
CA ALA A 122 -9.59 -1.82 -9.68
C ALA A 122 -9.43 -3.10 -8.84
N LEU A 123 -8.74 -3.01 -7.69
CA LEU A 123 -8.59 -4.13 -6.76
C LEU A 123 -9.95 -4.64 -6.25
N LEU A 124 -10.80 -3.72 -5.79
CA LEU A 124 -12.12 -4.07 -5.27
C LEU A 124 -13.02 -4.64 -6.38
N ALA A 125 -12.98 -4.08 -7.58
CA ALA A 125 -13.72 -4.60 -8.73
C ALA A 125 -13.33 -6.03 -9.10
N ILE A 126 -12.05 -6.41 -8.95
CA ILE A 126 -11.62 -7.81 -9.13
C ILE A 126 -12.26 -8.70 -8.05
N ALA A 127 -12.18 -8.29 -6.78
CA ALA A 127 -12.75 -9.06 -5.68
C ALA A 127 -14.27 -9.22 -5.83
N ASP A 128 -14.97 -8.16 -6.20
CA ASP A 128 -16.43 -8.15 -6.37
C ASP A 128 -16.87 -9.03 -7.58
N ARG A 129 -16.13 -9.00 -8.71
CA ARG A 129 -16.39 -9.90 -9.85
C ARG A 129 -16.18 -11.37 -9.53
N MET A 130 -15.16 -11.68 -8.74
CA MET A 130 -14.90 -13.06 -8.32
C MET A 130 -15.95 -13.60 -7.33
N GLY A 131 -16.61 -12.73 -6.60
CA GLY A 131 -17.49 -13.05 -5.48
C GLY A 131 -16.71 -13.29 -4.17
N GLU A 132 -17.32 -12.92 -3.04
CA GLU A 132 -16.67 -12.92 -1.74
C GLU A 132 -16.06 -14.28 -1.34
N GLU A 133 -16.83 -15.37 -1.49
CA GLU A 133 -16.38 -16.71 -1.10
C GLU A 133 -15.18 -17.16 -1.92
N ARG A 134 -15.28 -17.05 -3.26
CA ARG A 134 -14.22 -17.44 -4.17
C ARG A 134 -12.96 -16.58 -3.97
N PHE A 135 -13.10 -15.26 -3.79
CA PHE A 135 -11.98 -14.39 -3.56
C PHE A 135 -11.32 -14.67 -2.19
N ALA A 136 -12.12 -14.91 -1.14
CA ALA A 136 -11.61 -15.24 0.19
C ALA A 136 -10.72 -16.49 0.20
N GLU A 137 -11.08 -17.49 -0.60
CA GLU A 137 -10.40 -18.79 -0.65
C GLU A 137 -9.31 -18.86 -1.73
N MET A 138 -9.33 -17.97 -2.73
CA MET A 138 -8.31 -17.99 -3.77
C MET A 138 -6.91 -17.93 -3.16
N VAL A 139 -5.98 -18.68 -3.74
CA VAL A 139 -4.58 -18.63 -3.33
C VAL A 139 -3.76 -17.95 -4.41
N PHE A 140 -3.27 -16.75 -4.07
CA PHE A 140 -2.40 -15.99 -4.94
C PHE A 140 -1.09 -15.65 -4.21
N PRO A 141 0.08 -16.04 -4.75
CA PRO A 141 1.33 -15.89 -4.02
C PRO A 141 1.82 -14.44 -3.96
N HIS A 142 2.16 -13.99 -2.79
CA HIS A 142 2.98 -12.79 -2.61
C HIS A 142 4.44 -13.13 -2.97
N PHE A 143 5.08 -12.29 -3.79
CA PHE A 143 6.43 -12.56 -4.33
C PHE A 143 7.52 -12.79 -3.27
N LEU A 144 7.32 -12.30 -2.03
CA LEU A 144 8.26 -12.41 -0.92
C LEU A 144 7.72 -13.24 0.25
N LEU A 145 6.39 -13.22 0.50
CA LEU A 145 5.78 -13.77 1.71
C LEU A 145 5.01 -15.09 1.48
N GLY A 146 4.92 -15.55 0.23
CA GLY A 146 4.39 -16.85 -0.13
C GLY A 146 2.90 -16.86 -0.43
N ARG A 147 2.22 -17.95 -0.04
CA ARG A 147 0.83 -18.20 -0.42
C ARG A 147 -0.11 -17.35 0.44
N PHE A 148 -0.78 -16.42 -0.17
CA PHE A 148 -1.81 -15.59 0.44
C PHE A 148 -3.18 -15.97 -0.11
N SER A 149 -4.17 -16.07 0.77
CA SER A 149 -5.58 -16.05 0.41
C SER A 149 -6.04 -14.61 0.13
N GLY A 150 -7.25 -14.42 -0.38
CA GLY A 150 -7.84 -13.09 -0.52
C GLY A 150 -7.93 -12.35 0.82
N VAL A 151 -8.26 -13.07 1.89
CA VAL A 151 -8.27 -12.52 3.26
C VAL A 151 -6.88 -12.06 3.67
N ASP A 152 -5.85 -12.87 3.41
CA ASP A 152 -4.46 -12.53 3.74
C ASP A 152 -4.00 -11.28 2.97
N TRP A 153 -4.39 -11.17 1.68
CA TRP A 153 -4.07 -10.02 0.86
C TRP A 153 -4.70 -8.73 1.40
N PHE A 154 -5.98 -8.71 1.74
CA PHE A 154 -6.62 -7.51 2.29
C PHE A 154 -6.05 -7.15 3.66
N THR A 155 -5.79 -8.14 4.50
CA THR A 155 -5.13 -7.96 5.80
C THR A 155 -3.72 -7.38 5.64
N PHE A 156 -2.96 -7.92 4.70
CA PHE A 156 -1.60 -7.44 4.40
C PHE A 156 -1.60 -6.00 3.90
N ILE A 157 -2.46 -5.67 2.93
CA ILE A 157 -2.58 -4.31 2.39
C ILE A 157 -2.93 -3.33 3.51
N GLY A 158 -3.96 -3.61 4.30
CA GLY A 158 -4.36 -2.75 5.42
C GLY A 158 -3.24 -2.54 6.42
N SER A 159 -2.52 -3.58 6.77
CA SER A 159 -1.39 -3.51 7.69
C SER A 159 -0.19 -2.76 7.11
N HIS A 160 0.13 -2.99 5.84
CA HIS A 160 1.20 -2.30 5.12
C HIS A 160 0.91 -0.79 5.02
N GLU A 161 -0.29 -0.43 4.62
CA GLU A 161 -0.73 0.96 4.56
C GLU A 161 -0.80 1.62 5.94
N GLY A 162 -1.21 0.88 6.97
CA GLY A 162 -1.21 1.39 8.35
C GLY A 162 0.17 1.82 8.83
N LYS A 163 1.22 1.07 8.49
CA LYS A 163 2.61 1.49 8.75
C LYS A 163 2.96 2.77 8.01
N HIS A 164 2.59 2.85 6.73
CA HIS A 164 2.86 4.01 5.91
C HIS A 164 2.02 5.23 6.31
N LEU A 165 0.79 5.06 6.79
CA LEU A 165 0.01 6.13 7.40
C LEU A 165 0.75 6.74 8.61
N GLY A 166 1.30 5.91 9.49
CA GLY A 166 2.14 6.37 10.59
C GLY A 166 3.41 7.11 10.10
N GLN A 167 4.01 6.65 9.01
CA GLN A 167 5.15 7.32 8.39
C GLN A 167 4.76 8.68 7.80
N ILE A 168 3.68 8.76 7.01
CA ILE A 168 3.16 10.00 6.43
C ILE A 168 2.89 11.03 7.52
N ARG A 169 2.17 10.65 8.58
CA ARG A 169 1.86 11.55 9.71
C ARG A 169 3.13 12.10 10.36
N ARG A 170 4.14 11.25 10.61
CA ARG A 170 5.43 11.71 11.18
C ARG A 170 6.17 12.67 10.24
N VAL A 171 6.20 12.39 8.94
CA VAL A 171 6.85 13.26 7.94
C VAL A 171 6.16 14.61 7.91
N LEU A 172 4.83 14.64 7.81
CA LEU A 172 4.05 15.89 7.73
C LEU A 172 4.11 16.73 9.00
N ALA A 173 4.23 16.12 10.18
CA ALA A 173 4.42 16.81 11.45
C ALA A 173 5.86 17.31 11.66
N GLY A 174 6.79 16.94 10.79
CA GLY A 174 8.20 17.29 10.94
C GLY A 174 8.49 18.77 10.75
N PRO A 175 9.46 19.36 11.51
CA PRO A 175 9.75 20.79 11.49
C PRO A 175 10.21 21.31 10.12
N LYS A 176 10.80 20.47 9.29
CA LYS A 176 11.21 20.83 7.93
C LYS A 176 9.98 21.04 7.02
N VAL A 177 8.98 20.17 7.10
CA VAL A 177 7.75 20.29 6.32
C VAL A 177 6.96 21.52 6.75
N LEU A 178 6.91 21.82 8.04
CA LEU A 178 6.27 23.03 8.55
C LEU A 178 6.96 24.31 8.02
N ARG A 179 8.27 24.29 7.77
CA ARG A 179 8.98 25.40 7.10
C ARG A 179 8.65 25.47 5.60
N CYS A 180 8.55 24.33 4.92
CA CYS A 180 8.12 24.29 3.51
C CYS A 180 6.71 24.89 3.34
N ALA A 181 5.78 24.60 4.24
CA ALA A 181 4.44 25.18 4.24
C ALA A 181 4.44 26.70 4.35
N ARG A 182 5.22 27.26 5.30
CA ARG A 182 5.33 28.71 5.51
C ARG A 182 5.93 29.45 4.33
N ALA A 183 6.87 28.87 3.62
CA ALA A 183 7.48 29.49 2.43
C ALA A 183 6.49 29.68 1.29
N VAL A 184 5.47 28.82 1.17
CA VAL A 184 4.42 28.91 0.14
C VAL A 184 3.34 29.96 0.49
N SER A 185 3.09 30.23 1.75
CA SER A 185 2.06 31.17 2.20
C SER A 185 2.50 32.64 2.19
N HIS A 186 3.76 32.94 1.88
CA HIS A 186 4.34 34.29 1.87
C HIS A 186 4.87 34.70 0.47
N GLY A 187 4.63 33.94 -0.56
CA GLY A 187 4.94 34.22 -1.96
C GLY A 187 3.68 34.27 -2.82
#